data_5886e3a650471e3d2be4fcddd883bd2b
#
_entry.id   5886e3a650471e3d2be4fcddd883bd2b
#
_cell.length_a   1.000
_cell.length_b   1.000
_cell.length_c   1.000
_cell.angle_alpha   90.00
_cell.angle_beta   90.00
_cell.angle_gamma   90.00
#
_symmetry.space_group_name_H-M   'P 1'
#
loop_
_entity.id
_entity.type
_entity.pdbx_description
1 polymer ?
#
loop_
_entity_poly.entity_id
_entity_poly.type
_entity_poly.pdbx_seq_one_letter_code
_entity_poly.pdbx_strand_id
1 'polypeptide(L)'
;MNSSILKTRFNIMMDVFFKVTVGSICVSMIFMTLFWGIDVQMKVVPFLGQILIMSALCSVLNLFLDYEKEKSKNRMLMYIILHYIYENIVVLGCGIVFGWFYISDWRMLRVLIVGVALVYFGIMLFSMKKDYKMAQMMNERLSKR
;
A
#
# COMPACT_ATOMS: atom_id res chain seq x y z
N MET A 1 -23.02 -14.60 -2.58
CA MET A 1 -22.11 -13.61 -1.92
C MET A 1 -22.93 -12.36 -1.63
N ASN A 2 -23.04 -11.95 -0.37
CA ASN A 2 -23.98 -10.89 0.06
C ASN A 2 -23.52 -9.53 -0.49
N SER A 3 -24.38 -8.77 -1.15
CA SER A 3 -24.08 -7.48 -1.79
C SER A 3 -23.42 -6.46 -0.84
N SER A 4 -23.79 -6.50 0.46
CA SER A 4 -23.21 -5.63 1.50
C SER A 4 -21.72 -5.95 1.77
N ILE A 5 -21.35 -7.23 1.80
CA ILE A 5 -19.97 -7.68 2.03
C ILE A 5 -19.08 -7.24 0.85
N LEU A 6 -19.57 -7.42 -0.37
CA LEU A 6 -18.83 -7.01 -1.56
C LEU A 6 -18.58 -5.50 -1.59
N LYS A 7 -19.59 -4.71 -1.23
CA LYS A 7 -19.47 -3.24 -1.15
C LYS A 7 -18.45 -2.81 -0.09
N THR A 8 -18.44 -3.47 1.07
CA THR A 8 -17.45 -3.18 2.13
C THR A 8 -16.03 -3.49 1.67
N ARG A 9 -15.81 -4.66 1.06
CA ARG A 9 -14.49 -5.05 0.53
C ARG A 9 -14.01 -4.10 -0.57
N PHE A 10 -14.90 -3.69 -1.45
CA PHE A 10 -14.59 -2.72 -2.50
C PHE A 10 -14.18 -1.37 -1.91
N ASN A 11 -14.88 -0.88 -0.90
CA ASN A 11 -14.52 0.38 -0.24
C ASN A 11 -13.15 0.29 0.45
N ILE A 12 -12.81 -0.83 1.09
CA ILE A 12 -11.49 -1.07 1.68
C ILE A 12 -10.42 -1.08 0.59
N MET A 13 -10.66 -1.78 -0.52
CA MET A 13 -9.74 -1.81 -1.65
C MET A 13 -9.46 -0.40 -2.19
N MET A 14 -10.51 0.42 -2.36
CA MET A 14 -10.37 1.79 -2.84
C MET A 14 -9.59 2.67 -1.86
N ASP A 15 -9.85 2.56 -0.55
CA ASP A 15 -9.11 3.30 0.49
C ASP A 15 -7.60 2.94 0.46
N VAL A 16 -7.28 1.66 0.31
CA VAL A 16 -5.89 1.19 0.17
C VAL A 16 -5.28 1.67 -1.15
N PHE A 17 -6.00 1.57 -2.25
CA PHE A 17 -5.54 2.06 -3.56
C PHE A 17 -5.10 3.52 -3.50
N PHE A 18 -5.92 4.41 -2.95
CA PHE A 18 -5.56 5.83 -2.83
C PHE A 18 -4.35 6.06 -1.94
N LYS A 19 -4.26 5.36 -0.80
CA LYS A 19 -3.12 5.47 0.12
C LYS A 19 -1.82 4.98 -0.52
N VAL A 20 -1.86 3.84 -1.20
CA VAL A 20 -0.70 3.29 -1.91
C VAL A 20 -0.28 4.23 -3.04
N THR A 21 -1.23 4.77 -3.82
CA THR A 21 -0.94 5.72 -4.91
C THR A 21 -0.20 6.95 -4.39
N VAL A 22 -0.74 7.60 -3.35
CA VAL A 22 -0.10 8.80 -2.78
C VAL A 22 1.29 8.47 -2.21
N GLY A 23 1.40 7.38 -1.44
CA GLY A 23 2.67 6.94 -0.87
C GLY A 23 3.71 6.62 -1.96
N SER A 24 3.29 5.95 -3.03
CA SER A 24 4.17 5.60 -4.16
C SER A 24 4.65 6.83 -4.91
N ILE A 25 3.80 7.84 -5.11
CA ILE A 25 4.22 9.11 -5.72
C ILE A 25 5.30 9.78 -4.86
N CYS A 26 5.10 9.88 -3.54
CA CYS A 26 6.08 10.47 -2.63
C CYS A 26 7.43 9.74 -2.67
N VAL A 27 7.41 8.40 -2.57
CA VAL A 27 8.63 7.58 -2.62
C VAL A 27 9.31 7.68 -3.98
N SER A 28 8.55 7.69 -5.07
CA SER A 28 9.09 7.83 -6.41
C SER A 28 9.78 9.19 -6.62
N MET A 29 9.22 10.27 -6.08
CA MET A 29 9.87 11.59 -6.14
C MET A 29 11.22 11.57 -5.40
N ILE A 30 11.28 10.98 -4.20
CA ILE A 30 12.53 10.85 -3.43
C ILE A 30 13.53 9.98 -4.20
N PHE A 31 13.09 8.83 -4.72
CA PHE A 31 13.94 7.91 -5.47
C PHE A 31 14.55 8.57 -6.71
N MET A 32 13.74 9.29 -7.48
CA MET A 32 14.22 10.02 -8.66
C MET A 32 15.24 11.08 -8.32
N THR A 33 14.97 11.87 -7.27
CA THR A 33 15.89 12.92 -6.82
C THR A 33 17.25 12.34 -6.40
N LEU A 34 17.26 11.17 -5.74
CA LEU A 34 18.47 10.52 -5.25
C LEU A 34 19.32 9.89 -6.36
N PHE A 35 18.69 9.29 -7.37
CA PHE A 35 19.41 8.48 -8.37
C PHE A 35 19.55 9.14 -9.74
N TRP A 36 18.61 10.01 -10.12
CA TRP A 36 18.58 10.63 -11.44
C TRP A 36 18.70 12.15 -11.41
N GLY A 37 18.61 12.77 -10.23
CA GLY A 37 18.70 14.23 -10.06
C GLY A 37 17.38 14.95 -10.33
N ILE A 38 17.39 16.26 -10.08
CA ILE A 38 16.19 17.12 -10.18
C ILE A 38 15.83 17.41 -11.65
N ASP A 39 16.81 17.35 -12.57
CA ASP A 39 16.64 17.75 -13.98
C ASP A 39 16.17 16.62 -14.91
N VAL A 40 15.63 15.54 -14.34
CA VAL A 40 15.13 14.41 -15.15
C VAL A 40 13.91 14.84 -15.97
N GLN A 41 14.06 14.91 -17.26
CA GLN A 41 12.95 15.06 -18.21
C GLN A 41 12.17 13.74 -18.30
N MET A 42 11.17 13.57 -17.46
CA MET A 42 10.27 12.44 -17.51
C MET A 42 9.02 12.73 -18.32
N LYS A 43 8.55 11.69 -19.03
CA LYS A 43 7.18 11.68 -19.54
C LYS A 43 6.23 11.44 -18.35
N VAL A 44 5.80 12.51 -17.69
CA VAL A 44 5.00 12.48 -16.46
C VAL A 44 3.74 11.65 -16.60
N VAL A 45 3.04 11.77 -17.74
CA VAL A 45 1.76 11.08 -17.94
C VAL A 45 1.90 9.54 -17.97
N PRO A 46 2.82 8.95 -18.78
CA PRO A 46 3.05 7.51 -18.72
C PRO A 46 3.50 7.03 -17.34
N PHE A 47 4.36 7.78 -16.66
CA PHE A 47 4.85 7.43 -15.34
C PHE A 47 3.74 7.39 -14.27
N LEU A 48 2.86 8.39 -14.25
CA LEU A 48 1.69 8.37 -13.37
C LEU A 48 0.76 7.20 -13.69
N GLY A 49 0.56 6.88 -14.97
CA GLY A 49 -0.20 5.71 -15.39
C GLY A 49 0.39 4.40 -14.85
N GLN A 50 1.71 4.25 -14.90
CA GLN A 50 2.42 3.09 -14.34
C GLN A 50 2.23 2.97 -12.82
N ILE A 51 2.30 4.10 -12.08
CA ILE A 51 2.03 4.12 -10.63
C ILE A 51 0.58 3.71 -10.35
N LEU A 52 -0.40 4.18 -11.12
CA LEU A 52 -1.80 3.80 -10.95
C LEU A 52 -2.02 2.30 -11.16
N ILE A 53 -1.43 1.72 -12.21
CA ILE A 53 -1.50 0.27 -12.48
C ILE A 53 -0.88 -0.51 -11.31
N MET A 54 0.32 -0.14 -10.86
CA MET A 54 0.99 -0.79 -9.73
C MET A 54 0.13 -0.70 -8.46
N SER A 55 -0.42 0.48 -8.14
CA SER A 55 -1.27 0.68 -6.96
C SER A 55 -2.57 -0.13 -7.03
N ALA A 56 -3.16 -0.27 -8.22
CA ALA A 56 -4.32 -1.12 -8.43
C ALA A 56 -3.97 -2.59 -8.15
N LEU A 57 -2.84 -3.10 -8.64
CA LEU A 57 -2.37 -4.45 -8.36
C LEU A 57 -2.12 -4.69 -6.87
N CYS A 58 -1.48 -3.74 -6.17
CA CYS A 58 -1.27 -3.81 -4.72
C CYS A 58 -2.60 -3.89 -3.95
N SER A 59 -3.62 -3.16 -4.40
CA SER A 59 -4.92 -3.10 -3.70
C SER A 59 -5.82 -4.31 -3.95
N VAL A 60 -5.63 -5.05 -5.05
CA VAL A 60 -6.46 -6.21 -5.43
C VAL A 60 -6.44 -7.31 -4.37
N LEU A 61 -5.32 -7.55 -3.71
CA LEU A 61 -5.23 -8.56 -2.65
C LEU A 61 -6.25 -8.32 -1.52
N ASN A 62 -6.60 -7.06 -1.26
CA ASN A 62 -7.58 -6.73 -0.22
C ASN A 62 -9.01 -7.20 -0.53
N LEU A 63 -9.34 -7.50 -1.79
CA LEU A 63 -10.62 -8.13 -2.14
C LEU A 63 -10.71 -9.58 -1.66
N PHE A 64 -9.58 -10.27 -1.59
CA PHE A 64 -9.51 -11.68 -1.21
C PHE A 64 -9.28 -11.89 0.28
N LEU A 65 -8.79 -10.86 1.01
CA LEU A 65 -8.57 -10.95 2.43
C LEU A 65 -9.89 -10.89 3.21
N ASP A 66 -10.08 -11.85 4.11
CA ASP A 66 -11.28 -11.95 4.94
C ASP A 66 -11.06 -11.16 6.24
N TYR A 67 -11.56 -9.90 6.28
CA TYR A 67 -11.40 -8.99 7.41
C TYR A 67 -12.42 -9.24 8.53
N GLU A 68 -13.49 -10.02 8.26
CA GLU A 68 -14.63 -10.14 9.18
C GLU A 68 -14.45 -11.22 10.28
N LYS A 69 -13.45 -12.09 10.17
CA LYS A 69 -13.22 -13.12 11.17
C LYS A 69 -12.31 -12.61 12.29
N GLU A 70 -12.73 -12.76 13.52
CA GLU A 70 -11.85 -12.63 14.69
C GLU A 70 -10.61 -13.50 14.49
N LYS A 71 -9.46 -12.87 14.27
CA LYS A 71 -8.21 -13.55 14.01
C LYS A 71 -7.37 -13.59 15.28
N SER A 72 -6.86 -14.76 15.62
CA SER A 72 -5.82 -14.89 16.64
C SER A 72 -4.63 -13.98 16.29
N LYS A 73 -3.96 -13.41 17.31
CA LYS A 73 -2.81 -12.50 17.16
C LYS A 73 -1.76 -13.03 16.19
N ASN A 74 -1.47 -14.34 16.24
CA ASN A 74 -0.50 -14.98 15.34
C ASN A 74 -0.97 -15.01 13.89
N ARG A 75 -2.26 -15.23 13.64
CA ARG A 75 -2.82 -15.17 12.29
C ARG A 75 -2.77 -13.76 11.72
N MET A 76 -3.06 -12.75 12.54
CA MET A 76 -2.97 -11.35 12.13
C MET A 76 -1.54 -10.98 11.70
N LEU A 77 -0.54 -11.39 12.47
CA LEU A 77 0.88 -11.17 12.15
C LEU A 77 1.26 -11.85 10.82
N MET A 78 0.83 -13.09 10.62
CA MET A 78 1.08 -13.83 9.38
C MET A 78 0.46 -13.12 8.16
N TYR A 79 -0.74 -12.57 8.28
CA TYR A 79 -1.38 -11.79 7.20
C TYR A 79 -0.60 -10.52 6.87
N ILE A 80 -0.11 -9.80 7.88
CA ILE A 80 0.70 -8.60 7.69
C ILE A 80 1.98 -8.93 6.92
N ILE A 81 2.68 -10.00 7.31
CA ILE A 81 3.92 -10.45 6.65
C ILE A 81 3.62 -10.88 5.19
N LEU A 82 2.58 -11.67 4.98
CA LEU A 82 2.22 -12.14 3.63
C LEU A 82 1.84 -10.97 2.71
N HIS A 83 1.09 -10.01 3.24
CA HIS A 83 0.71 -8.81 2.49
C HIS A 83 1.93 -7.97 2.12
N TYR A 84 2.87 -7.78 3.06
CA TYR A 84 4.11 -7.07 2.80
C TYR A 84 4.98 -7.76 1.73
N ILE A 85 5.08 -9.09 1.78
CA ILE A 85 5.80 -9.88 0.76
C ILE A 85 5.13 -9.69 -0.62
N TYR A 86 3.80 -9.78 -0.67
CA TYR A 86 3.05 -9.58 -1.90
C TYR A 86 3.29 -8.18 -2.50
N GLU A 87 3.22 -7.13 -1.69
CA GLU A 87 3.48 -5.76 -2.15
C GLU A 87 4.88 -5.60 -2.71
N ASN A 88 5.90 -6.18 -2.05
CA ASN A 88 7.27 -6.16 -2.58
C ASN A 88 7.36 -6.88 -3.94
N ILE A 89 6.72 -8.03 -4.11
CA ILE A 89 6.71 -8.77 -5.38
C ILE A 89 6.06 -7.93 -6.48
N VAL A 90 4.92 -7.29 -6.20
CA VAL A 90 4.23 -6.44 -7.17
C VAL A 90 5.07 -5.22 -7.55
N VAL A 91 5.61 -4.51 -6.57
CA VAL A 91 6.41 -3.30 -6.82
C VAL A 91 7.69 -3.62 -7.58
N LEU A 92 8.41 -4.67 -7.19
CA LEU A 92 9.63 -5.10 -7.89
C LEU A 92 9.31 -5.59 -9.30
N GLY A 93 8.26 -6.39 -9.47
CA GLY A 93 7.80 -6.87 -10.77
C GLY A 93 7.42 -5.73 -11.71
N CYS A 94 6.60 -4.80 -11.26
CA CYS A 94 6.24 -3.59 -12.00
C CYS A 94 7.47 -2.74 -12.33
N GLY A 95 8.38 -2.55 -11.37
CA GLY A 95 9.59 -1.78 -11.58
C GLY A 95 10.51 -2.37 -12.65
N ILE A 96 10.60 -3.69 -12.74
CA ILE A 96 11.34 -4.39 -13.82
C ILE A 96 10.63 -4.18 -15.16
N VAL A 97 9.31 -4.43 -15.22
CA VAL A 97 8.52 -4.34 -16.45
C VAL A 97 8.51 -2.92 -17.00
N PHE A 98 8.43 -1.93 -16.14
CA PHE A 98 8.40 -0.51 -16.52
C PHE A 98 9.81 0.11 -16.69
N GLY A 99 10.87 -0.65 -16.36
CA GLY A 99 12.25 -0.17 -16.49
C GLY A 99 12.62 0.94 -15.50
N TRP A 100 12.03 0.93 -14.30
CA TRP A 100 12.32 1.96 -13.27
C TRP A 100 13.71 1.81 -12.65
N PHE A 101 14.27 0.60 -12.68
CA PHE A 101 15.60 0.32 -12.15
C PHE A 101 16.23 -0.89 -12.84
N TYR A 102 17.56 -0.99 -12.73
CA TYR A 102 18.32 -2.14 -13.21
C TYR A 102 18.53 -3.14 -12.08
N ILE A 103 18.23 -4.42 -12.33
CA ILE A 103 18.38 -5.50 -11.33
C ILE A 103 19.84 -5.62 -10.82
N SER A 104 20.81 -5.21 -11.65
CA SER A 104 22.24 -5.22 -11.29
C SER A 104 22.62 -4.14 -10.28
N ASP A 105 21.78 -3.12 -10.06
CA ASP A 105 22.08 -2.03 -9.13
C ASP A 105 21.46 -2.30 -7.73
N TRP A 106 22.26 -2.93 -6.87
CA TRP A 106 21.88 -3.22 -5.49
C TRP A 106 21.52 -2.00 -4.64
N ARG A 107 21.99 -0.81 -5.00
CA ARG A 107 21.68 0.42 -4.28
C ARG A 107 20.23 0.82 -4.55
N MET A 108 19.83 0.83 -5.83
CA MET A 108 18.46 1.12 -6.21
C MET A 108 17.48 0.11 -5.60
N LEU A 109 17.82 -1.18 -5.64
CA LEU A 109 16.97 -2.24 -5.08
C LEU A 109 16.75 -2.06 -3.57
N ARG A 110 17.80 -1.78 -2.81
CA ARG A 110 17.68 -1.56 -1.36
C ARG A 110 16.81 -0.34 -1.03
N VAL A 111 17.03 0.77 -1.72
CA VAL A 111 16.24 2.00 -1.50
C VAL A 111 14.76 1.76 -1.84
N LEU A 112 14.48 0.99 -2.89
CA LEU A 112 13.10 0.64 -3.25
C LEU A 112 12.43 -0.21 -2.17
N ILE A 113 13.09 -1.27 -1.67
CA ILE A 113 12.56 -2.14 -0.60
C ILE A 113 12.29 -1.32 0.67
N VAL A 114 13.21 -0.44 1.05
CA VAL A 114 13.01 0.46 2.20
C VAL A 114 11.85 1.43 1.94
N GLY A 115 11.74 1.96 0.72
CA GLY A 115 10.62 2.82 0.33
C GLY A 115 9.28 2.12 0.46
N VAL A 116 9.16 0.88 -0.03
CA VAL A 116 7.95 0.05 0.13
C VAL A 116 7.65 -0.17 1.62
N ALA A 117 8.66 -0.47 2.44
CA ALA A 117 8.48 -0.65 3.88
C ALA A 117 7.93 0.63 4.53
N LEU A 118 8.48 1.80 4.21
CA LEU A 118 8.02 3.08 4.76
C LEU A 118 6.56 3.38 4.40
N VAL A 119 6.17 3.17 3.14
CA VAL A 119 4.76 3.32 2.71
C VAL A 119 3.87 2.35 3.45
N TYR A 120 4.26 1.07 3.50
CA TYR A 120 3.48 0.03 4.17
C TYR A 120 3.26 0.32 5.65
N PHE A 121 4.32 0.63 6.40
CA PHE A 121 4.23 0.99 7.81
C PHE A 121 3.45 2.28 8.02
N GLY A 122 3.63 3.27 7.14
CA GLY A 122 2.85 4.51 7.16
C GLY A 122 1.35 4.24 7.05
N ILE A 123 0.92 3.47 6.06
CA ILE A 123 -0.49 3.09 5.85
C ILE A 123 -1.02 2.33 7.07
N MET A 124 -0.25 1.39 7.60
CA MET A 124 -0.62 0.60 8.78
C MET A 124 -0.84 1.50 10.00
N LEU A 125 0.07 2.43 10.30
CA LEU A 125 -0.05 3.36 11.42
C LEU A 125 -1.27 4.28 11.29
N PHE A 126 -1.54 4.80 10.08
CA PHE A 126 -2.74 5.61 9.83
C PHE A 126 -4.03 4.81 10.04
N SER A 127 -4.07 3.57 9.57
CA SER A 127 -5.23 2.68 9.75
C SER A 127 -5.47 2.38 11.23
N MET A 128 -4.43 2.01 11.98
CA MET A 128 -4.53 1.76 13.43
C MET A 128 -5.06 2.98 14.20
N LYS A 129 -4.58 4.19 13.89
CA LYS A 129 -5.09 5.42 14.53
C LYS A 129 -6.56 5.66 14.23
N LYS A 130 -7.00 5.41 13.00
CA LYS A 130 -8.41 5.54 12.59
C LYS A 130 -9.29 4.56 13.34
N ASP A 131 -8.86 3.29 13.45
CA ASP A 131 -9.61 2.24 14.14
C ASP A 131 -9.71 2.52 15.66
N TYR A 132 -8.61 2.95 16.27
CA TYR A 132 -8.61 3.36 17.69
C TYR A 132 -9.58 4.51 17.97
N LYS A 133 -9.58 5.54 17.13
CA LYS A 133 -10.50 6.67 17.25
C LYS A 133 -11.96 6.25 17.08
N MET A 134 -12.26 5.34 16.15
CA MET A 134 -13.59 4.77 15.99
C MET A 134 -14.05 3.97 17.22
N ALA A 135 -13.15 3.16 17.78
CA ALA A 135 -13.44 2.40 19.00
C ALA A 135 -13.76 3.32 20.19
N GLN A 136 -13.00 4.42 20.36
CA GLN A 136 -13.30 5.42 21.40
C GLN A 136 -14.68 6.06 21.21
N MET A 137 -15.01 6.49 19.98
CA MET A 137 -16.32 7.09 19.69
C MET A 137 -17.48 6.12 19.95
N MET A 138 -17.29 4.82 19.68
CA MET A 138 -18.28 3.80 19.98
C MET A 138 -18.47 3.64 21.49
N ASN A 139 -17.39 3.56 22.28
CA ASN A 139 -17.44 3.46 23.73
C ASN A 139 -18.13 4.68 24.37
N GLU A 140 -17.84 5.89 23.88
CA GLU A 140 -18.52 7.10 24.38
C GLU A 140 -20.01 7.11 24.08
N ARG A 141 -20.44 6.58 22.95
CA ARG A 141 -21.88 6.45 22.63
C ARG A 141 -22.59 5.42 23.49
N LEU A 142 -21.90 4.33 23.82
CA LEU A 142 -22.46 3.28 24.72
C LEU A 142 -22.55 3.76 26.16
N SER A 143 -21.59 4.57 26.64
CA SER A 143 -21.61 5.10 28.01
C SER A 143 -22.66 6.20 28.24
N LYS A 144 -23.22 6.78 27.18
CA LYS A 144 -24.29 7.81 27.26
C LYS A 144 -25.71 7.24 27.14
N ARG A 145 -25.86 5.92 27.04
CA ARG A 145 -27.12 5.18 27.09
C ARG A 145 -27.35 4.54 28.47
#